data_3e92203fb0bba8acc2452a39bf8221c8
#
_entry.id   3e92203fb0bba8acc2452a39bf8221c8
#
_cell.length_a   1.000
_cell.length_b   1.000
_cell.length_c   1.000
_cell.angle_alpha   90.00
_cell.angle_beta   90.00
_cell.angle_gamma   90.00
#
_symmetry.space_group_name_H-M   'P 1'
#
loop_
_entity.id
_entity.type
_entity.pdbx_description
1 polymer ?
#
loop_
_entity_poly.entity_id
_entity_poly.type
_entity_poly.pdbx_seq_one_letter_code
_entity_poly.pdbx_strand_id
1 'polypeptide(L)'
;IRAAVSGQITSSQWSNRPFNPPSPLSLGSGASRRHPIAWIVVAQLLGTSLWFSANAAADDLMRLWALNAADIGRLTNAVQIGFIAGTLVFAFSGVADRFAASRIFAVCASVGALFNAAFAWWAPDLDSAWWLRLGVGLSMAGVYPVGMKLIVSWSPQKASQSLGLLVGMLILGSALPHGLRALGASWPWTAVVSASSLLALIGAAAIAHIGDGPHLRRQAGAPGPKLGALAAFGVARFRASALGYFGHMWELYAFWAFVPIILEIYSNKQQITNFNIPLLSFLIIGIFK
;
A
#
# COMPACT_ATOMS: atom_id res chain seq x y z
N ILE A 1 -38.80 -52.17 -4.38
CA ILE A 1 -37.48 -52.80 -4.43
C ILE A 1 -36.55 -52.07 -3.48
N ARG A 2 -36.47 -52.61 -2.22
CA ARG A 2 -35.46 -52.21 -1.20
C ARG A 2 -34.28 -53.17 -1.35
N ALA A 3 -33.08 -52.70 -1.50
CA ALA A 3 -31.85 -53.39 -1.09
C ALA A 3 -30.65 -52.42 -1.02
N ALA A 4 -30.10 -52.31 0.16
CA ALA A 4 -28.68 -52.26 0.49
C ALA A 4 -27.84 -51.07 0.01
N VAL A 5 -27.52 -50.19 0.93
CA VAL A 5 -26.12 -49.86 1.30
C VAL A 5 -26.09 -49.42 2.78
N SER A 6 -25.94 -50.38 3.68
CA SER A 6 -25.50 -50.15 5.06
C SER A 6 -24.01 -50.48 5.13
N GLY A 7 -23.17 -49.49 4.84
CA GLY A 7 -21.76 -49.54 5.15
C GLY A 7 -21.51 -48.68 6.40
N GLN A 8 -21.72 -49.23 7.59
CA GLN A 8 -21.26 -48.65 8.85
C GLN A 8 -19.73 -48.63 8.87
N ILE A 9 -19.15 -47.46 8.66
CA ILE A 9 -17.74 -47.24 8.98
C ILE A 9 -17.64 -47.10 10.48
N THR A 10 -17.17 -48.16 11.14
CA THR A 10 -16.96 -48.17 12.61
C THR A 10 -15.84 -47.21 12.98
N SER A 11 -16.07 -46.46 14.04
CA SER A 11 -15.18 -45.43 14.62
C SER A 11 -13.80 -45.92 15.07
N SER A 12 -13.54 -47.21 14.98
CA SER A 12 -12.28 -47.86 15.41
C SER A 12 -11.14 -47.82 14.39
N GLN A 13 -11.37 -47.38 13.15
CA GLN A 13 -10.32 -47.35 12.10
C GLN A 13 -9.48 -46.06 12.10
N TRP A 14 -9.80 -45.06 12.88
CA TRP A 14 -9.07 -43.78 12.92
C TRP A 14 -7.99 -43.67 13.99
N SER A 15 -7.87 -44.60 14.90
CA SER A 15 -7.04 -44.45 16.09
C SER A 15 -5.59 -44.96 16.00
N ASN A 16 -5.16 -45.58 14.89
CA ASN A 16 -3.83 -46.22 14.82
C ASN A 16 -2.94 -45.83 13.62
N ARG A 17 -3.12 -44.70 13.05
CA ARG A 17 -2.03 -44.16 12.18
C ARG A 17 -1.19 -43.20 13.01
N PRO A 18 0.10 -43.51 13.26
CA PRO A 18 0.98 -42.53 13.88
C PRO A 18 0.99 -41.29 12.99
N PHE A 19 0.65 -40.15 13.60
CA PHE A 19 0.84 -38.83 12.94
C PHE A 19 2.34 -38.65 12.72
N ASN A 20 2.80 -38.94 11.51
CA ASN A 20 4.14 -38.57 11.08
C ASN A 20 4.07 -37.10 10.67
N PRO A 21 4.56 -36.17 11.47
CA PRO A 21 4.70 -34.79 11.00
C PRO A 21 5.62 -34.84 9.78
N PRO A 22 5.30 -34.08 8.69
CA PRO A 22 6.22 -33.99 7.57
C PRO A 22 7.57 -33.54 8.10
N SER A 23 8.63 -34.29 7.77
CA SER A 23 10.01 -33.94 8.09
C SER A 23 10.24 -32.47 7.75
N PRO A 24 10.85 -31.66 8.64
CA PRO A 24 11.20 -30.30 8.28
C PRO A 24 12.06 -30.34 7.03
N LEU A 25 11.52 -29.86 5.92
CA LEU A 25 12.29 -29.64 4.70
C LEU A 25 13.56 -28.91 5.14
N SER A 26 14.70 -29.51 4.93
CA SER A 26 16.00 -28.89 5.16
C SER A 26 16.07 -27.60 4.35
N LEU A 27 15.67 -26.51 4.98
CA LEU A 27 15.87 -25.17 4.48
C LEU A 27 17.39 -24.96 4.44
N GLY A 28 17.92 -24.92 3.22
CA GLY A 28 19.30 -24.57 2.97
C GLY A 28 19.69 -23.36 3.80
N SER A 29 20.86 -23.40 4.38
CA SER A 29 21.50 -22.43 5.24
C SER A 29 21.44 -21.00 4.68
N GLY A 30 20.28 -20.35 4.74
CA GLY A 30 20.14 -18.91 4.61
C GLY A 30 20.50 -18.31 5.95
N ALA A 31 21.55 -17.50 5.99
CA ALA A 31 21.93 -16.69 7.13
C ALA A 31 20.66 -16.13 7.80
N SER A 32 20.53 -16.38 9.11
CA SER A 32 19.42 -15.94 9.95
C SER A 32 19.10 -14.47 9.66
N ARG A 33 18.05 -14.22 8.89
CA ARG A 33 17.63 -12.86 8.53
C ARG A 33 17.10 -12.20 9.78
N ARG A 34 17.97 -11.44 10.43
CA ARG A 34 17.61 -10.73 11.66
C ARG A 34 16.52 -9.70 11.34
N HIS A 35 15.39 -9.78 12.05
CA HIS A 35 14.30 -8.80 12.03
C HIS A 35 13.55 -8.58 10.69
N PRO A 36 13.02 -9.61 10.01
CA PRO A 36 12.34 -9.43 8.72
C PRO A 36 11.12 -8.51 8.82
N ILE A 37 10.40 -8.54 9.95
CA ILE A 37 9.24 -7.68 10.18
C ILE A 37 9.63 -6.19 10.16
N ALA A 38 10.73 -5.83 10.82
CA ALA A 38 11.21 -4.45 10.83
C ALA A 38 11.54 -3.95 9.41
N TRP A 39 12.19 -4.78 8.60
CA TRP A 39 12.49 -4.44 7.21
C TRP A 39 11.23 -4.29 6.34
N ILE A 40 10.23 -5.17 6.52
CA ILE A 40 8.97 -5.09 5.77
C ILE A 40 8.22 -3.81 6.14
N VAL A 41 8.19 -3.48 7.42
CA VAL A 41 7.54 -2.28 7.95
C VAL A 41 8.22 -1.01 7.44
N VAL A 42 9.56 -0.95 7.46
CA VAL A 42 10.33 0.16 6.89
C VAL A 42 10.13 0.24 5.38
N ALA A 43 10.17 -0.88 4.66
CA ALA A 43 9.94 -0.89 3.22
C ALA A 43 8.52 -0.42 2.86
N GLN A 44 7.53 -0.74 3.70
CA GLN A 44 6.16 -0.23 3.54
C GLN A 44 6.12 1.30 3.67
N LEU A 45 6.75 1.86 4.71
CA LEU A 45 6.89 3.30 4.90
C LEU A 45 7.52 3.96 3.68
N LEU A 46 8.66 3.42 3.23
CA LEU A 46 9.39 3.95 2.09
C LEU A 46 8.58 3.86 0.78
N GLY A 47 7.92 2.72 0.53
CA GLY A 47 7.12 2.49 -0.67
C GLY A 47 5.89 3.39 -0.73
N THR A 48 5.25 3.68 0.39
CA THR A 48 4.05 4.52 0.43
C THR A 48 4.33 6.02 0.37
N SER A 49 5.59 6.44 0.43
CA SER A 49 5.99 7.83 0.22
C SER A 49 5.60 8.37 -1.17
N LEU A 50 5.34 7.52 -2.15
CA LEU A 50 4.88 7.92 -3.48
C LEU A 50 3.46 8.50 -3.46
N TRP A 51 2.63 8.14 -2.48
CA TRP A 51 1.18 8.38 -2.50
C TRP A 51 0.84 9.87 -2.57
N PHE A 52 1.38 10.67 -1.65
CA PHE A 52 1.11 12.09 -1.53
C PHE A 52 2.29 12.98 -1.93
N SER A 53 3.22 12.47 -2.74
CA SER A 53 4.38 13.23 -3.19
C SER A 53 4.01 14.49 -4.01
N ALA A 54 2.95 14.44 -4.83
CA ALA A 54 2.42 15.60 -5.55
C ALA A 54 1.79 16.64 -4.61
N ASN A 55 1.13 16.18 -3.53
CA ASN A 55 0.54 17.09 -2.55
C ASN A 55 1.60 17.86 -1.75
N ALA A 56 2.77 17.25 -1.49
CA ALA A 56 3.89 17.94 -0.88
C ALA A 56 4.54 19.00 -1.79
N ALA A 57 4.25 18.92 -3.10
CA ALA A 57 4.69 19.88 -4.12
C ALA A 57 3.56 20.81 -4.58
N ALA A 58 2.39 20.80 -3.91
CA ALA A 58 1.17 21.48 -4.37
C ALA A 58 1.40 22.98 -4.65
N ASP A 59 2.05 23.70 -3.73
CA ASP A 59 2.30 25.15 -3.85
C ASP A 59 3.15 25.48 -5.08
N ASP A 60 4.18 24.65 -5.34
CA ASP A 60 5.05 24.83 -6.49
C ASP A 60 4.29 24.54 -7.79
N LEU A 61 3.48 23.47 -7.83
CA LEU A 61 2.67 23.11 -9.00
C LEU A 61 1.60 24.15 -9.28
N MET A 62 0.91 24.65 -8.24
CA MET A 62 -0.07 25.72 -8.40
C MET A 62 0.55 27.00 -9.00
N ARG A 63 1.76 27.37 -8.57
CA ARG A 63 2.47 28.52 -9.12
C ARG A 63 2.97 28.31 -10.56
N LEU A 64 3.58 27.14 -10.83
CA LEU A 64 4.23 26.87 -12.12
C LEU A 64 3.23 26.63 -13.25
N TRP A 65 2.14 25.95 -12.95
CA TRP A 65 1.13 25.57 -13.95
C TRP A 65 -0.17 26.37 -13.82
N ALA A 66 -0.19 27.42 -12.99
CA ALA A 66 -1.37 28.24 -12.70
C ALA A 66 -2.59 27.41 -12.29
N LEU A 67 -2.37 26.38 -11.43
CA LEU A 67 -3.40 25.46 -10.96
C LEU A 67 -4.12 26.03 -9.74
N ASN A 68 -5.31 25.50 -9.49
CA ASN A 68 -6.07 25.76 -8.29
C ASN A 68 -6.13 24.49 -7.38
N ALA A 69 -6.73 24.63 -6.20
CA ALA A 69 -6.85 23.52 -5.23
C ALA A 69 -7.62 22.33 -5.80
N ALA A 70 -8.61 22.53 -6.68
CA ALA A 70 -9.35 21.44 -7.30
C ALA A 70 -8.47 20.62 -8.27
N ASP A 71 -7.51 21.27 -8.93
CA ASP A 71 -6.56 20.57 -9.81
C ASP A 71 -5.59 19.68 -9.01
N ILE A 72 -5.15 20.14 -7.83
CA ILE A 72 -4.38 19.30 -6.91
C ILE A 72 -5.24 18.11 -6.43
N GLY A 73 -6.52 18.34 -6.17
CA GLY A 73 -7.50 17.27 -5.89
C GLY A 73 -7.61 16.27 -7.06
N ARG A 74 -7.58 16.72 -8.31
CA ARG A 74 -7.59 15.84 -9.51
C ARG A 74 -6.35 14.94 -9.55
N LEU A 75 -5.16 15.46 -9.25
CA LEU A 75 -3.92 14.67 -9.19
C LEU A 75 -3.96 13.63 -8.06
N THR A 76 -4.53 13.98 -6.91
CA THR A 76 -4.73 13.05 -5.80
C THR A 76 -5.73 11.95 -6.20
N ASN A 77 -6.85 12.32 -6.80
CA ASN A 77 -7.87 11.38 -7.27
C ASN A 77 -7.32 10.42 -8.34
N ALA A 78 -6.40 10.86 -9.19
CA ALA A 78 -5.74 9.97 -10.16
C ALA A 78 -5.05 8.79 -9.46
N VAL A 79 -4.33 9.05 -8.36
CA VAL A 79 -3.70 7.97 -7.55
C VAL A 79 -4.76 7.06 -6.95
N GLN A 80 -5.85 7.61 -6.41
CA GLN A 80 -6.91 6.79 -5.80
C GLN A 80 -7.62 5.91 -6.83
N ILE A 81 -7.98 6.46 -7.98
CA ILE A 81 -8.58 5.72 -9.09
C ILE A 81 -7.62 4.63 -9.58
N GLY A 82 -6.34 4.95 -9.75
CA GLY A 82 -5.31 3.99 -10.11
C GLY A 82 -5.20 2.86 -9.10
N PHE A 83 -5.20 3.17 -7.80
CA PHE A 83 -5.15 2.18 -6.74
C PHE A 83 -6.37 1.25 -6.73
N ILE A 84 -7.57 1.80 -6.89
CA ILE A 84 -8.81 1.01 -6.99
C ILE A 84 -8.74 0.08 -8.21
N ALA A 85 -8.40 0.62 -9.39
CA ALA A 85 -8.29 -0.14 -10.62
C ALA A 85 -7.24 -1.26 -10.49
N GLY A 86 -6.06 -0.93 -9.96
CA GLY A 86 -4.99 -1.90 -9.71
C GLY A 86 -5.42 -3.00 -8.73
N THR A 87 -6.11 -2.64 -7.65
CA THR A 87 -6.61 -3.61 -6.67
C THR A 87 -7.62 -4.57 -7.31
N LEU A 88 -8.51 -4.07 -8.16
CA LEU A 88 -9.44 -4.90 -8.91
C LEU A 88 -8.71 -5.85 -9.88
N VAL A 89 -7.70 -5.34 -10.60
CA VAL A 89 -6.85 -6.17 -11.47
C VAL A 89 -6.18 -7.28 -10.67
N PHE A 90 -5.58 -6.99 -9.51
CA PHE A 90 -4.98 -8.01 -8.65
C PHE A 90 -6.02 -9.01 -8.12
N ALA A 91 -7.20 -8.54 -7.72
CA ALA A 91 -8.26 -9.39 -7.20
C ALA A 91 -8.80 -10.35 -8.26
N PHE A 92 -9.03 -9.88 -9.49
CA PHE A 92 -9.62 -10.70 -10.55
C PHE A 92 -8.59 -11.57 -11.29
N SER A 93 -7.33 -11.12 -11.43
CA SER A 93 -6.29 -11.89 -12.12
C SER A 93 -5.71 -13.03 -11.28
N GLY A 94 -5.83 -12.96 -9.95
CA GLY A 94 -5.19 -13.91 -9.03
C GLY A 94 -3.65 -13.83 -9.03
N VAL A 95 -3.06 -12.79 -9.61
CA VAL A 95 -1.60 -12.58 -9.68
C VAL A 95 -0.97 -12.62 -8.28
N ALA A 96 -1.64 -12.01 -7.29
CA ALA A 96 -1.16 -12.00 -5.92
C ALA A 96 -1.01 -13.39 -5.28
N ASP A 97 -1.69 -14.42 -5.79
CA ASP A 97 -1.62 -15.78 -5.28
C ASP A 97 -0.66 -16.68 -6.08
N ARG A 98 -0.39 -16.31 -7.32
CA ARG A 98 0.49 -17.06 -8.23
C ARG A 98 1.96 -16.74 -8.05
N PHE A 99 2.29 -15.47 -7.83
CA PHE A 99 3.66 -15.01 -7.75
C PHE A 99 4.11 -14.77 -6.31
N ALA A 100 5.43 -14.70 -6.12
CA ALA A 100 6.04 -14.33 -4.85
C ALA A 100 5.59 -12.93 -4.41
N ALA A 101 5.09 -12.79 -3.17
CA ALA A 101 4.63 -11.51 -2.66
C ALA A 101 5.75 -10.48 -2.64
N SER A 102 6.96 -10.89 -2.25
CA SER A 102 8.16 -10.04 -2.28
C SER A 102 8.50 -9.54 -3.68
N ARG A 103 8.34 -10.40 -4.71
CA ARG A 103 8.60 -10.00 -6.09
C ARG A 103 7.56 -9.01 -6.60
N ILE A 104 6.27 -9.26 -6.30
CA ILE A 104 5.18 -8.33 -6.67
C ILE A 104 5.42 -6.97 -6.02
N PHE A 105 5.69 -6.93 -4.72
CA PHE A 105 5.97 -5.70 -3.99
C PHE A 105 7.15 -4.95 -4.63
N ALA A 106 8.27 -5.62 -4.84
CA ALA A 106 9.48 -5.00 -5.39
C ALA A 106 9.25 -4.43 -6.80
N VAL A 107 8.61 -5.20 -7.69
CA VAL A 107 8.30 -4.74 -9.06
C VAL A 107 7.33 -3.56 -9.02
N CYS A 108 6.25 -3.66 -8.27
CA CYS A 108 5.24 -2.60 -8.20
C CYS A 108 5.79 -1.33 -7.55
N ALA A 109 6.59 -1.43 -6.48
CA ALA A 109 7.24 -0.26 -5.87
C ALA A 109 8.23 0.40 -6.85
N SER A 110 8.98 -0.39 -7.61
CA SER A 110 9.89 0.14 -8.63
C SER A 110 9.16 0.81 -9.78
N VAL A 111 8.10 0.20 -10.31
CA VAL A 111 7.27 0.79 -11.37
C VAL A 111 6.59 2.07 -10.88
N GLY A 112 6.06 2.07 -9.64
CA GLY A 112 5.50 3.28 -9.03
C GLY A 112 6.53 4.39 -8.87
N ALA A 113 7.76 4.06 -8.47
CA ALA A 113 8.86 5.01 -8.38
C ALA A 113 9.23 5.62 -9.75
N LEU A 114 9.21 4.81 -10.82
CA LEU A 114 9.44 5.28 -12.19
C LEU A 114 8.34 6.25 -12.65
N PHE A 115 7.06 5.91 -12.45
CA PHE A 115 5.96 6.82 -12.75
C PHE A 115 6.04 8.12 -11.95
N ASN A 116 6.43 8.04 -10.69
CA ASN A 116 6.57 9.21 -9.84
C ASN A 116 7.76 10.09 -10.25
N ALA A 117 8.89 9.49 -10.64
CA ALA A 117 10.02 10.20 -11.20
C ALA A 117 9.67 10.83 -12.55
N ALA A 118 8.95 10.09 -13.41
CA ALA A 118 8.45 10.61 -14.69
C ALA A 118 7.53 11.82 -14.50
N PHE A 119 6.67 11.80 -13.48
CA PHE A 119 5.87 12.95 -13.10
C PHE A 119 6.74 14.18 -12.77
N ALA A 120 7.84 13.99 -12.03
CA ALA A 120 8.71 15.10 -11.66
C ALA A 120 9.48 15.73 -12.84
N TRP A 121 9.87 14.91 -13.82
CA TRP A 121 10.82 15.33 -14.85
C TRP A 121 10.24 15.46 -16.24
N TRP A 122 9.11 14.83 -16.54
CA TRP A 122 8.56 14.74 -17.89
C TRP A 122 7.10 15.17 -18.02
N ALA A 123 6.41 15.51 -16.92
CA ALA A 123 5.07 16.05 -17.02
C ALA A 123 5.10 17.54 -17.39
N PRO A 124 4.67 17.93 -18.60
CA PRO A 124 4.63 19.34 -19.00
C PRO A 124 3.38 20.07 -18.50
N ASP A 125 2.32 19.34 -18.16
CA ASP A 125 1.01 19.86 -17.84
C ASP A 125 0.23 18.94 -16.88
N LEU A 126 -0.95 19.40 -16.48
CA LEU A 126 -1.85 18.69 -15.56
C LEU A 126 -2.34 17.35 -16.13
N ASP A 127 -2.64 17.27 -17.42
CA ASP A 127 -3.22 16.06 -18.01
C ASP A 127 -2.17 14.95 -18.10
N SER A 128 -0.96 15.26 -18.52
CA SER A 128 0.18 14.34 -18.49
C SER A 128 0.48 13.87 -17.07
N ALA A 129 0.49 14.81 -16.12
CA ALA A 129 0.68 14.52 -14.70
C ALA A 129 -0.40 13.57 -14.15
N TRP A 130 -1.66 13.74 -14.58
CA TRP A 130 -2.77 12.90 -14.16
C TRP A 130 -2.56 11.44 -14.56
N TRP A 131 -2.14 11.17 -15.80
CA TRP A 131 -1.86 9.79 -16.24
C TRP A 131 -0.68 9.15 -15.50
N LEU A 132 0.36 9.92 -15.24
CA LEU A 132 1.52 9.44 -14.48
C LEU A 132 1.13 9.15 -13.03
N ARG A 133 0.31 9.99 -12.42
CA ARG A 133 -0.21 9.77 -11.06
C ARG A 133 -1.16 8.57 -10.99
N LEU A 134 -1.96 8.34 -12.04
CA LEU A 134 -2.76 7.11 -12.17
C LEU A 134 -1.85 5.87 -12.17
N GLY A 135 -0.73 5.91 -12.91
CA GLY A 135 0.27 4.84 -12.94
C GLY A 135 0.90 4.57 -11.58
N VAL A 136 1.17 5.62 -10.79
CA VAL A 136 1.60 5.48 -9.38
C VAL A 136 0.54 4.71 -8.60
N GLY A 137 -0.74 5.10 -8.70
CA GLY A 137 -1.84 4.45 -7.99
C GLY A 137 -1.99 2.97 -8.36
N LEU A 138 -1.97 2.63 -9.65
CA LEU A 138 -1.98 1.24 -10.13
C LEU A 138 -0.87 0.41 -9.48
N SER A 139 0.33 0.98 -9.37
CA SER A 139 1.48 0.32 -8.76
C SER A 139 1.30 0.14 -7.26
N MET A 140 0.69 1.09 -6.55
CA MET A 140 0.43 1.00 -5.12
C MET A 140 -0.45 -0.18 -4.71
N ALA A 141 -1.30 -0.67 -5.60
CA ALA A 141 -2.10 -1.88 -5.40
C ALA A 141 -1.25 -3.14 -5.17
N GLY A 142 -0.04 -3.19 -5.72
CA GLY A 142 0.94 -4.26 -5.48
C GLY A 142 1.88 -3.99 -4.30
N VAL A 143 1.80 -2.82 -3.66
CA VAL A 143 2.64 -2.46 -2.51
C VAL A 143 1.90 -2.72 -1.20
N TYR A 144 0.81 -2.01 -0.94
CA TYR A 144 0.16 -2.07 0.38
C TYR A 144 -0.56 -3.39 0.66
N PRO A 145 -1.50 -3.89 -0.17
CA PRO A 145 -2.17 -5.16 0.09
C PRO A 145 -1.20 -6.37 0.09
N VAL A 146 -0.18 -6.31 -0.77
CA VAL A 146 0.84 -7.36 -0.84
C VAL A 146 1.80 -7.29 0.35
N GLY A 147 2.09 -6.09 0.84
CA GLY A 147 2.83 -5.87 2.10
C GLY A 147 2.13 -6.52 3.30
N MET A 148 0.79 -6.42 3.39
CA MET A 148 -0.01 -7.11 4.41
C MET A 148 0.15 -8.63 4.30
N LYS A 149 0.07 -9.19 3.10
CA LYS A 149 0.28 -10.62 2.86
C LYS A 149 1.69 -11.05 3.25
N LEU A 150 2.67 -10.24 2.89
CA LEU A 150 4.08 -10.52 3.17
C LEU A 150 4.36 -10.55 4.68
N ILE A 151 3.93 -9.53 5.44
CA ILE A 151 4.20 -9.45 6.87
C ILE A 151 3.55 -10.60 7.65
N VAL A 152 2.34 -11.01 7.27
CA VAL A 152 1.66 -12.17 7.87
C VAL A 152 2.41 -13.47 7.56
N SER A 153 3.02 -13.59 6.38
CA SER A 153 3.81 -14.77 6.01
C SER A 153 5.06 -14.98 6.87
N TRP A 154 5.56 -13.91 7.49
CA TRP A 154 6.70 -13.97 8.42
C TRP A 154 6.28 -14.12 9.88
N SER A 155 5.09 -13.65 10.26
CA SER A 155 4.64 -13.65 11.66
C SER A 155 3.13 -13.95 11.79
N PRO A 156 2.66 -15.15 11.43
CA PRO A 156 1.23 -15.47 11.49
C PRO A 156 0.68 -15.46 12.92
N GLN A 157 1.50 -15.80 13.93
CA GLN A 157 1.09 -15.84 15.34
C GLN A 157 0.84 -14.43 15.93
N LYS A 158 1.51 -13.41 15.37
CA LYS A 158 1.39 -11.99 15.76
C LYS A 158 0.79 -11.15 14.63
N ALA A 159 -0.03 -11.75 13.77
CA ALA A 159 -0.55 -11.10 12.56
C ALA A 159 -1.22 -9.76 12.86
N SER A 160 -2.09 -9.70 13.87
CA SER A 160 -2.81 -8.48 14.26
C SER A 160 -1.86 -7.33 14.63
N GLN A 161 -0.87 -7.62 15.47
CA GLN A 161 0.14 -6.64 15.90
C GLN A 161 1.00 -6.16 14.71
N SER A 162 1.46 -7.10 13.89
CA SER A 162 2.31 -6.81 12.74
C SER A 162 1.56 -6.00 11.67
N LEU A 163 0.27 -6.31 11.44
CA LEU A 163 -0.58 -5.54 10.53
C LEU A 163 -0.84 -4.13 11.07
N GLY A 164 -1.10 -3.96 12.37
CA GLY A 164 -1.25 -2.63 12.98
C GLY A 164 0.00 -1.78 12.78
N LEU A 165 1.19 -2.36 12.99
CA LEU A 165 2.45 -1.68 12.76
C LEU A 165 2.63 -1.30 11.28
N LEU A 166 2.27 -2.19 10.35
CA LEU A 166 2.37 -1.93 8.91
C LEU A 166 1.42 -0.80 8.49
N VAL A 167 0.20 -0.76 9.03
CA VAL A 167 -0.75 0.33 8.78
C VAL A 167 -0.23 1.66 9.34
N GLY A 168 0.35 1.66 10.54
CA GLY A 168 1.00 2.85 11.10
C GLY A 168 2.11 3.38 10.18
N MET A 169 2.92 2.47 9.61
CA MET A 169 3.97 2.86 8.66
C MET A 169 3.44 3.29 7.29
N LEU A 170 2.28 2.78 6.86
CA LEU A 170 1.60 3.31 5.67
C LEU A 170 1.20 4.78 5.90
N ILE A 171 0.63 5.10 7.05
CA ILE A 171 0.21 6.47 7.38
C ILE A 171 1.43 7.41 7.42
N LEU A 172 2.47 7.01 8.15
CA LEU A 172 3.70 7.78 8.25
C LEU A 172 4.41 7.92 6.90
N GLY A 173 4.41 6.87 6.08
CA GLY A 173 4.95 6.90 4.72
C GLY A 173 4.17 7.84 3.80
N SER A 174 2.85 7.89 3.94
CA SER A 174 2.01 8.84 3.19
C SER A 174 2.28 10.30 3.59
N ALA A 175 2.65 10.56 4.84
CA ALA A 175 3.07 11.88 5.33
C ALA A 175 4.51 12.24 4.95
N LEU A 176 5.37 11.25 4.69
CA LEU A 176 6.81 11.43 4.51
C LEU A 176 7.21 12.47 3.45
N PRO A 177 6.52 12.64 2.30
CA PRO A 177 6.84 13.69 1.34
C PRO A 177 6.77 15.10 1.94
N HIS A 178 5.83 15.36 2.84
CA HIS A 178 5.73 16.63 3.57
C HIS A 178 6.92 16.82 4.52
N GLY A 179 7.37 15.74 5.17
CA GLY A 179 8.60 15.75 5.98
C GLY A 179 9.84 16.04 5.14
N LEU A 180 9.96 15.43 3.95
CA LEU A 180 11.03 15.73 3.00
C LEU A 180 10.99 17.20 2.55
N ARG A 181 9.81 17.74 2.30
CA ARG A 181 9.64 19.16 1.95
C ARG A 181 10.04 20.08 3.10
N ALA A 182 9.72 19.70 4.34
CA ALA A 182 10.11 20.48 5.53
C ALA A 182 11.64 20.52 5.74
N LEU A 183 12.31 19.38 5.52
CA LEU A 183 13.78 19.28 5.64
C LEU A 183 14.49 19.97 4.46
N GLY A 184 13.94 19.84 3.25
CA GLY A 184 14.47 20.42 2.03
C GLY A 184 13.69 21.65 1.58
N ALA A 185 13.50 22.65 2.47
CA ALA A 185 12.68 23.83 2.18
C ALA A 185 13.17 24.62 0.95
N SER A 186 14.47 24.61 0.67
CA SER A 186 15.09 25.24 -0.50
C SER A 186 15.17 24.32 -1.73
N TRP A 187 14.78 23.05 -1.61
CA TRP A 187 14.84 22.11 -2.74
C TRP A 187 13.75 22.41 -3.75
N PRO A 188 14.04 22.26 -5.05
CA PRO A 188 12.99 22.30 -6.04
C PRO A 188 12.01 21.14 -5.81
N TRP A 189 10.74 21.34 -6.14
CA TRP A 189 9.69 20.34 -5.96
C TRP A 189 10.03 19.00 -6.62
N THR A 190 10.71 19.04 -7.77
CA THR A 190 11.18 17.84 -8.48
C THR A 190 12.13 17.00 -7.65
N ALA A 191 12.99 17.62 -6.82
CA ALA A 191 13.89 16.92 -5.92
C ALA A 191 13.13 16.21 -4.79
N VAL A 192 12.09 16.84 -4.22
CA VAL A 192 11.24 16.22 -3.18
C VAL A 192 10.51 14.98 -3.72
N VAL A 193 9.92 15.10 -4.91
CA VAL A 193 9.24 13.99 -5.59
C VAL A 193 10.23 12.88 -5.96
N SER A 194 11.43 13.23 -6.45
CA SER A 194 12.49 12.27 -6.79
C SER A 194 13.03 11.56 -5.54
N ALA A 195 13.16 12.28 -4.42
CA ALA A 195 13.56 11.68 -3.14
C ALA A 195 12.54 10.60 -2.69
N SER A 196 11.23 10.88 -2.82
CA SER A 196 10.18 9.87 -2.57
C SER A 196 10.34 8.65 -3.49
N SER A 197 10.67 8.86 -4.77
CA SER A 197 10.92 7.76 -5.72
C SER A 197 12.15 6.93 -5.31
N LEU A 198 13.23 7.57 -4.89
CA LEU A 198 14.43 6.89 -4.41
C LEU A 198 14.14 6.06 -3.16
N LEU A 199 13.38 6.61 -2.20
CA LEU A 199 12.98 5.88 -1.00
C LEU A 199 12.15 4.63 -1.35
N ALA A 200 11.23 4.73 -2.31
CA ALA A 200 10.45 3.59 -2.76
C ALA A 200 11.32 2.50 -3.42
N LEU A 201 12.34 2.89 -4.19
CA LEU A 201 13.32 1.94 -4.76
C LEU A 201 14.16 1.25 -3.68
N ILE A 202 14.57 1.97 -2.63
CA ILE A 202 15.24 1.40 -1.46
C ILE A 202 14.33 0.37 -0.78
N GLY A 203 13.06 0.71 -0.58
CA GLY A 203 12.06 -0.22 -0.04
C GLY A 203 11.87 -1.46 -0.92
N ALA A 204 11.79 -1.28 -2.24
CA ALA A 204 11.71 -2.37 -3.21
C ALA A 204 12.93 -3.31 -3.13
N ALA A 205 14.13 -2.76 -3.08
CA ALA A 205 15.38 -3.53 -2.94
C ALA A 205 15.44 -4.30 -1.62
N ALA A 206 15.02 -3.67 -0.52
CA ALA A 206 14.95 -4.31 0.79
C ALA A 206 14.01 -5.54 0.77
N ILE A 207 12.81 -5.42 0.19
CA ILE A 207 11.87 -6.53 0.07
C ILE A 207 12.37 -7.61 -0.89
N ALA A 208 12.97 -7.23 -2.02
CA ALA A 208 13.58 -8.19 -2.94
C ALA A 208 14.68 -9.02 -2.25
N HIS A 209 15.45 -8.40 -1.36
CA HIS A 209 16.51 -9.07 -0.59
C HIS A 209 15.94 -10.00 0.50
N ILE A 210 14.90 -9.59 1.22
CA ILE A 210 14.31 -10.37 2.31
C ILE A 210 13.55 -11.58 1.76
N GLY A 211 12.77 -11.39 0.70
CA GLY A 211 11.93 -12.42 0.09
C GLY A 211 10.67 -12.74 0.90
N ASP A 212 10.01 -13.83 0.50
CA ASP A 212 8.79 -14.32 1.13
C ASP A 212 9.05 -14.98 2.49
N GLY A 213 8.07 -14.90 3.39
CA GLY A 213 8.12 -15.60 4.67
C GLY A 213 7.88 -17.11 4.53
N PRO A 214 8.32 -17.90 5.51
CA PRO A 214 8.23 -19.35 5.48
C PRO A 214 6.78 -19.86 5.50
N HIS A 215 5.83 -19.05 5.94
CA HIS A 215 4.41 -19.43 6.04
C HIS A 215 3.60 -18.95 4.83
N LEU A 216 4.24 -18.44 3.76
CA LEU A 216 3.53 -18.03 2.56
C LEU A 216 3.02 -19.26 1.80
N ARG A 217 1.70 -19.46 1.82
CA ARG A 217 1.06 -20.49 1.01
C ARG A 217 0.81 -19.95 -0.40
N ARG A 218 1.50 -20.50 -1.39
CA ARG A 218 1.17 -20.27 -2.81
C ARG A 218 0.13 -21.30 -3.24
N GLN A 219 -0.99 -20.85 -3.76
CA GLN A 219 -1.97 -21.74 -4.36
C GLN A 219 -1.59 -21.98 -5.82
N ALA A 220 -0.78 -23.02 -6.08
CA ALA A 220 -0.58 -23.51 -7.44
C ALA A 220 -1.93 -24.05 -7.94
N GLY A 221 -2.49 -23.45 -9.01
CA GLY A 221 -3.76 -23.89 -9.57
C GLY A 221 -5.00 -23.29 -8.91
N ALA A 222 -4.89 -22.14 -8.25
CA ALA A 222 -6.09 -21.42 -7.79
C ALA A 222 -7.06 -21.24 -8.97
N PRO A 223 -8.35 -21.64 -8.82
CA PRO A 223 -9.35 -21.39 -9.84
C PRO A 223 -9.36 -19.91 -10.17
N GLY A 224 -9.61 -19.58 -11.43
CA GLY A 224 -9.67 -18.20 -11.95
C GLY A 224 -10.58 -17.28 -11.13
N PRO A 225 -10.82 -16.05 -11.59
CA PRO A 225 -11.42 -14.99 -10.81
C PRO A 225 -12.67 -15.46 -10.08
N LYS A 226 -12.63 -15.44 -8.75
CA LYS A 226 -13.77 -15.83 -7.92
C LYS A 226 -14.77 -14.67 -7.91
N LEU A 227 -15.63 -14.61 -8.94
CA LEU A 227 -16.84 -13.74 -8.88
C LEU A 227 -17.66 -13.98 -7.59
N GLY A 228 -17.45 -15.12 -6.92
CA GLY A 228 -18.02 -15.39 -5.60
C GLY A 228 -17.65 -14.37 -4.51
N ALA A 229 -16.55 -13.61 -4.66
CA ALA A 229 -16.24 -12.50 -3.75
C ALA A 229 -17.29 -11.39 -3.83
N LEU A 230 -17.90 -11.16 -5.00
CA LEU A 230 -18.99 -10.20 -5.17
C LEU A 230 -20.28 -10.66 -4.49
N ALA A 231 -20.49 -11.97 -4.32
CA ALA A 231 -21.64 -12.51 -3.60
C ALA A 231 -21.64 -12.09 -2.12
N ALA A 232 -20.48 -11.74 -1.53
CA ALA A 232 -20.40 -11.21 -0.19
C ALA A 232 -21.21 -9.90 -0.01
N PHE A 233 -21.32 -9.09 -1.08
CA PHE A 233 -22.16 -7.89 -1.07
C PHE A 233 -23.66 -8.18 -0.99
N GLY A 234 -24.09 -9.40 -1.25
CA GLY A 234 -25.46 -9.88 -0.96
C GLY A 234 -25.76 -9.93 0.54
N VAL A 235 -24.74 -10.09 1.41
CA VAL A 235 -24.89 -10.14 2.85
C VAL A 235 -24.98 -8.72 3.41
N ALA A 236 -26.13 -8.37 4.02
CA ALA A 236 -26.41 -7.00 4.51
C ALA A 236 -25.34 -6.48 5.49
N ARG A 237 -24.87 -7.31 6.43
CA ARG A 237 -23.82 -6.93 7.39
C ARG A 237 -22.49 -6.63 6.72
N PHE A 238 -22.09 -7.43 5.73
CA PHE A 238 -20.87 -7.19 4.96
C PHE A 238 -20.97 -5.89 4.16
N ARG A 239 -22.10 -5.66 3.50
CA ARG A 239 -22.38 -4.45 2.71
C ARG A 239 -22.32 -3.20 3.58
N ALA A 240 -22.94 -3.22 4.77
CA ALA A 240 -22.90 -2.09 5.71
C ALA A 240 -21.46 -1.79 6.17
N SER A 241 -20.68 -2.81 6.52
CA SER A 241 -19.26 -2.65 6.91
C SER A 241 -18.40 -2.13 5.76
N ALA A 242 -18.60 -2.64 4.53
CA ALA A 242 -17.87 -2.20 3.36
C ALA A 242 -18.16 -0.75 3.00
N LEU A 243 -19.44 -0.35 3.02
CA LEU A 243 -19.84 1.04 2.76
C LEU A 243 -19.32 2.01 3.82
N GLY A 244 -19.38 1.61 5.10
CA GLY A 244 -18.81 2.38 6.20
C GLY A 244 -17.29 2.56 6.03
N TYR A 245 -16.57 1.48 5.66
CA TYR A 245 -15.16 1.54 5.37
C TYR A 245 -14.83 2.45 4.18
N PHE A 246 -15.59 2.38 3.10
CA PHE A 246 -15.39 3.25 1.94
C PHE A 246 -15.60 4.72 2.28
N GLY A 247 -16.66 5.04 3.06
CA GLY A 247 -16.90 6.40 3.53
C GLY A 247 -15.75 6.92 4.40
N HIS A 248 -15.27 6.10 5.35
CA HIS A 248 -14.14 6.45 6.19
C HIS A 248 -12.85 6.66 5.38
N MET A 249 -12.57 5.79 4.41
CA MET A 249 -11.38 5.96 3.55
C MET A 249 -11.48 7.23 2.69
N TRP A 250 -12.66 7.53 2.17
CA TRP A 250 -12.89 8.77 1.43
C TRP A 250 -12.60 10.01 2.28
N GLU A 251 -13.18 10.10 3.48
CA GLU A 251 -12.95 11.19 4.42
C GLU A 251 -11.46 11.34 4.74
N LEU A 252 -10.81 10.23 5.06
CA LEU A 252 -9.42 10.19 5.43
C LEU A 252 -8.49 10.72 4.33
N TYR A 253 -8.63 10.22 3.12
CA TYR A 253 -7.77 10.63 2.01
C TYR A 253 -8.07 12.05 1.55
N ALA A 254 -9.33 12.49 1.61
CA ALA A 254 -9.70 13.87 1.34
C ALA A 254 -9.05 14.80 2.37
N PHE A 255 -9.13 14.47 3.66
CA PHE A 255 -8.48 15.24 4.71
C PHE A 255 -6.97 15.34 4.47
N TRP A 256 -6.28 14.24 4.25
CA TRP A 256 -4.83 14.24 4.02
C TRP A 256 -4.42 15.06 2.79
N ALA A 257 -5.20 15.00 1.72
CA ALA A 257 -4.93 15.74 0.51
C ALA A 257 -4.99 17.25 0.73
N PHE A 258 -5.89 17.71 1.59
CA PHE A 258 -6.15 19.13 1.79
C PHE A 258 -5.51 19.74 3.04
N VAL A 259 -4.90 18.94 3.92
CA VAL A 259 -4.20 19.47 5.12
C VAL A 259 -3.25 20.63 4.80
N PRO A 260 -2.34 20.54 3.80
CA PRO A 260 -1.44 21.65 3.49
C PRO A 260 -2.20 22.91 3.09
N ILE A 261 -3.20 22.79 2.23
CA ILE A 261 -4.02 23.90 1.73
C ILE A 261 -4.81 24.57 2.87
N ILE A 262 -5.38 23.75 3.77
CA ILE A 262 -6.12 24.25 4.94
C ILE A 262 -5.17 25.05 5.86
N LEU A 263 -3.96 24.54 6.09
CA LEU A 263 -2.94 25.22 6.89
C LEU A 263 -2.49 26.52 6.23
N GLU A 264 -2.35 26.55 4.91
CA GLU A 264 -2.00 27.77 4.16
C GLU A 264 -3.10 28.82 4.28
N ILE A 265 -4.36 28.46 4.04
CA ILE A 265 -5.50 29.37 4.20
C ILE A 265 -5.56 29.92 5.62
N TYR A 266 -5.35 29.07 6.64
CA TYR A 266 -5.34 29.48 8.03
C TYR A 266 -4.20 30.47 8.33
N SER A 267 -2.98 30.14 7.90
CA SER A 267 -1.79 30.99 8.07
C SER A 267 -2.00 32.36 7.44
N ASN A 268 -2.50 32.42 6.22
CA ASN A 268 -2.78 33.67 5.49
C ASN A 268 -3.85 34.50 6.21
N LYS A 269 -4.94 33.87 6.69
CA LYS A 269 -6.02 34.54 7.41
C LYS A 269 -5.57 35.13 8.74
N GLN A 270 -4.67 34.43 9.45
CA GLN A 270 -4.14 34.85 10.75
C GLN A 270 -2.87 35.72 10.64
N GLN A 271 -2.38 35.97 9.40
CA GLN A 271 -1.13 36.73 9.13
C GLN A 271 0.09 36.14 9.85
N ILE A 272 0.16 34.82 10.01
CA ILE A 272 1.27 34.14 10.66
C ILE A 272 2.38 33.90 9.63
N THR A 273 3.49 34.64 9.75
CA THR A 273 4.59 34.61 8.77
C THR A 273 5.56 33.42 8.93
N ASN A 274 5.63 32.81 10.12
CA ASN A 274 6.60 31.76 10.46
C ASN A 274 5.95 30.36 10.57
N PHE A 275 4.97 30.07 9.73
CA PHE A 275 4.22 28.82 9.77
C PHE A 275 4.88 27.76 8.85
N ASN A 276 5.54 26.76 9.44
CA ASN A 276 6.14 25.70 8.65
C ASN A 276 5.05 24.69 8.23
N ILE A 277 4.32 25.02 7.17
CA ILE A 277 3.20 24.22 6.65
C ILE A 277 3.61 22.78 6.33
N PRO A 278 4.74 22.49 5.65
CA PRO A 278 5.17 21.13 5.40
C PRO A 278 5.39 20.30 6.68
N LEU A 279 6.06 20.88 7.68
CA LEU A 279 6.29 20.19 8.96
C LEU A 279 4.98 19.89 9.67
N LEU A 280 4.07 20.86 9.75
CA LEU A 280 2.77 20.67 10.36
C LEU A 280 1.92 19.65 9.61
N SER A 281 1.96 19.65 8.29
CA SER A 281 1.29 18.64 7.47
C SER A 281 1.83 17.25 7.76
N PHE A 282 3.15 17.10 7.86
CA PHE A 282 3.78 15.83 8.24
C PHE A 282 3.32 15.35 9.61
N LEU A 283 3.31 16.25 10.60
CA LEU A 283 2.90 15.92 11.98
C LEU A 283 1.41 15.57 12.05
N ILE A 284 0.54 16.36 11.41
CA ILE A 284 -0.91 16.15 11.43
C ILE A 284 -1.27 14.84 10.73
N ILE A 285 -0.73 14.57 9.55
CA ILE A 285 -1.03 13.36 8.79
C ILE A 285 -0.38 12.13 9.43
N GLY A 286 0.85 12.26 9.94
CA GLY A 286 1.65 11.12 10.38
C GLY A 286 1.45 10.72 11.85
N ILE A 287 1.04 11.64 12.73
CA ILE A 287 1.04 11.41 14.18
C ILE A 287 -0.37 11.51 14.80
N PHE A 288 -1.20 12.46 14.35
CA PHE A 288 -2.52 12.69 14.92
C PHE A 288 -3.59 11.79 14.31
N LYS A 289 -3.40 10.45 14.45
CA LYS A 289 -4.42 9.49 14.05
C LYS A 289 -4.55 8.31 15.02
#